data_9d998a92001fda8ae1e13e248a7727fb
#
_entry.id   9d998a92001fda8ae1e13e248a7727fb
#
_cell.length_a   1.000
_cell.length_b   1.000
_cell.length_c   1.000
_cell.angle_alpha   90.00
_cell.angle_beta   90.00
_cell.angle_gamma   90.00
#
_symmetry.space_group_name_H-M   'P 1'
#
loop_
_entity.id
_entity.type
_entity.pdbx_description
1 polymer ?
#
loop_
_entity_poly.entity_id
_entity_poly.type
_entity_poly.pdbx_seq_one_letter_code
_entity_poly.pdbx_strand_id
1 'polypeptide(L)'
;ILSIQHLSTKFEPHLQDISFDVREGEIFGLYGLVGAGRTELLETIFGIRTRAAGRVYFNKKLMNFNSAKEAMDHGFALITEERKANGLFLKCDLTFNTTIANLPQYKTGLALSDAKMVKATANEIKIMHTKCMGPDDMISSLSGGNQQKVIFGKWLERSPQVFMMDEPTRGIDVGAKYEIYELIIQMAKQGKTIIVVSSEMPEILGITNRIGVMSNGHLSGIVNTKETNQEELLRLSAKYL
;
A
#
# COMPACT_ATOMS: atom_id res chain seq x y z
N ILE A 1 2.16 -12.41 -11.23
CA ILE A 1 1.37 -12.94 -10.10
C ILE A 1 2.22 -12.88 -8.85
N LEU A 2 1.68 -12.31 -7.79
CA LEU A 2 2.24 -12.36 -6.44
C LEU A 2 1.66 -13.59 -5.74
N SER A 3 2.51 -14.46 -5.17
CA SER A 3 2.07 -15.65 -4.44
C SER A 3 2.72 -15.69 -3.06
N ILE A 4 1.89 -15.75 -2.04
CA ILE A 4 2.28 -15.91 -0.64
C ILE A 4 1.97 -17.37 -0.24
N GLN A 5 2.96 -18.08 0.31
CA GLN A 5 2.84 -19.50 0.62
C GLN A 5 3.32 -19.76 2.06
N HIS A 6 2.41 -20.26 2.90
CA HIS A 6 2.67 -20.73 4.26
C HIS A 6 3.39 -19.70 5.15
N LEU A 7 3.05 -18.38 4.97
CA LEU A 7 3.71 -17.30 5.67
C LEU A 7 3.30 -17.28 7.14
N SER A 8 4.30 -17.29 8.03
CA SER A 8 4.12 -17.23 9.48
C SER A 8 5.13 -16.29 10.13
N THR A 9 4.79 -15.72 11.29
CA THR A 9 5.65 -14.86 12.09
C THR A 9 5.92 -15.43 13.48
N LYS A 10 7.01 -15.00 14.13
CA LYS A 10 7.37 -15.43 15.51
C LYS A 10 6.80 -14.52 16.60
N PHE A 11 6.55 -13.26 16.25
CA PHE A 11 6.18 -12.23 17.22
C PHE A 11 4.73 -11.83 17.05
N GLU A 12 4.11 -11.44 18.15
CA GLU A 12 2.72 -10.98 18.17
C GLU A 12 2.48 -9.72 17.31
N PRO A 13 1.34 -9.63 16.64
CA PRO A 13 0.36 -10.70 16.46
C PRO A 13 0.91 -11.79 15.54
N HIS A 14 0.75 -13.06 15.95
CA HIS A 14 1.25 -14.20 15.17
C HIS A 14 0.44 -14.41 13.91
N LEU A 15 1.11 -14.33 12.76
CA LEU A 15 0.55 -14.84 11.51
C LEU A 15 0.79 -16.35 11.43
N GLN A 16 -0.24 -17.08 11.04
CA GLN A 16 -0.24 -18.54 11.04
C GLN A 16 -0.65 -19.09 9.67
N ASP A 17 0.32 -19.62 8.95
CA ASP A 17 0.13 -20.37 7.69
C ASP A 17 -0.67 -19.62 6.61
N ILE A 18 -0.37 -18.33 6.40
CA ILE A 18 -1.07 -17.50 5.43
C ILE A 18 -0.65 -17.87 4.01
N SER A 19 -1.64 -18.23 3.18
CA SER A 19 -1.41 -18.56 1.76
C SER A 19 -2.48 -17.96 0.86
N PHE A 20 -2.06 -17.19 -0.15
CA PHE A 20 -2.94 -16.63 -1.19
C PHE A 20 -2.13 -16.14 -2.39
N ASP A 21 -2.82 -15.92 -3.50
CA ASP A 21 -2.27 -15.35 -4.72
C ASP A 21 -3.00 -14.07 -5.10
N VAL A 22 -2.27 -13.12 -5.70
CA VAL A 22 -2.83 -11.92 -6.30
C VAL A 22 -2.38 -11.84 -7.76
N ARG A 23 -3.33 -11.63 -8.67
CA ARG A 23 -3.08 -11.59 -10.11
C ARG A 23 -2.63 -10.19 -10.56
N GLU A 24 -2.01 -10.13 -11.71
CA GLU A 24 -1.76 -8.87 -12.40
C GLU A 24 -3.07 -8.14 -12.71
N GLY A 25 -3.13 -6.85 -12.41
CA GLY A 25 -4.33 -6.05 -12.60
C GLY A 25 -5.46 -6.33 -11.59
N GLU A 26 -5.21 -7.14 -10.57
CA GLU A 26 -6.18 -7.43 -9.50
C GLU A 26 -6.02 -6.47 -8.34
N ILE A 27 -7.15 -6.03 -7.78
CA ILE A 27 -7.24 -5.40 -6.47
C ILE A 27 -7.73 -6.47 -5.48
N PHE A 28 -6.81 -6.96 -4.66
CA PHE A 28 -7.08 -7.93 -3.61
C PHE A 28 -7.30 -7.21 -2.29
N GLY A 29 -8.49 -7.33 -1.72
CA GLY A 29 -8.84 -6.76 -0.43
C GLY A 29 -8.37 -7.66 0.72
N LEU A 30 -7.90 -7.06 1.81
CA LEU A 30 -7.72 -7.73 3.09
C LEU A 30 -8.64 -7.09 4.11
N TYR A 31 -9.60 -7.86 4.59
CA TYR A 31 -10.53 -7.47 5.64
C TYR A 31 -10.29 -8.27 6.92
N GLY A 32 -10.69 -7.73 8.05
CA GLY A 32 -10.60 -8.37 9.36
C GLY A 32 -10.82 -7.37 10.49
N LEU A 33 -11.08 -7.86 11.69
CA LEU A 33 -11.22 -7.02 12.87
C LEU A 33 -9.88 -6.39 13.29
N VAL A 34 -9.94 -5.41 14.16
CA VAL A 34 -8.73 -4.78 14.72
C VAL A 34 -7.88 -5.85 15.42
N GLY A 35 -6.58 -5.85 15.14
CA GLY A 35 -5.65 -6.86 15.65
C GLY A 35 -5.64 -8.19 14.88
N ALA A 36 -6.36 -8.32 13.75
CA ALA A 36 -6.38 -9.56 12.97
C ALA A 36 -5.04 -9.90 12.27
N GLY A 37 -4.04 -9.01 12.28
CA GLY A 37 -2.73 -9.24 11.68
C GLY A 37 -2.56 -8.72 10.24
N ARG A 38 -3.46 -7.83 9.78
CA ARG A 38 -3.45 -7.31 8.39
C ARG A 38 -2.22 -6.46 8.10
N THR A 39 -1.93 -5.48 8.95
CA THR A 39 -0.73 -4.61 8.86
C THR A 39 0.53 -5.45 8.93
N GLU A 40 0.60 -6.37 9.87
CA GLU A 40 1.74 -7.27 10.07
C GLU A 40 2.01 -8.16 8.85
N LEU A 41 0.96 -8.57 8.16
CA LEU A 41 1.08 -9.32 6.91
C LEU A 41 1.75 -8.48 5.81
N LEU A 42 1.30 -7.24 5.60
CA LEU A 42 1.91 -6.35 4.62
C LEU A 42 3.37 -6.02 4.99
N GLU A 43 3.65 -5.70 6.24
CA GLU A 43 5.00 -5.42 6.74
C GLU A 43 5.93 -6.63 6.59
N THR A 44 5.41 -7.86 6.80
CA THR A 44 6.18 -9.09 6.63
C THR A 44 6.51 -9.36 5.16
N ILE A 45 5.55 -9.15 4.25
CA ILE A 45 5.77 -9.27 2.80
C ILE A 45 6.80 -8.22 2.34
N PHE A 46 6.75 -7.01 2.88
CA PHE A 46 7.64 -5.90 2.54
C PHE A 46 9.05 -5.99 3.17
N GLY A 47 9.28 -6.97 4.06
CA GLY A 47 10.57 -7.17 4.70
C GLY A 47 10.87 -6.22 5.88
N ILE A 48 9.85 -5.56 6.44
CA ILE A 48 9.94 -4.78 7.69
C ILE A 48 9.91 -5.71 8.88
N ARG A 49 9.03 -6.73 8.85
CA ARG A 49 8.94 -7.76 9.89
C ARG A 49 9.60 -9.07 9.43
N THR A 50 10.26 -9.75 10.36
CA THR A 50 10.92 -11.02 10.10
C THR A 50 9.91 -12.16 9.96
N ARG A 51 10.01 -12.91 8.88
CA ARG A 51 9.28 -14.17 8.70
C ARG A 51 9.86 -15.27 9.58
N ALA A 52 8.98 -16.10 10.16
CA ALA A 52 9.38 -17.35 10.80
C ALA A 52 9.41 -18.50 9.78
N ALA A 53 8.44 -18.51 8.86
CA ALA A 53 8.29 -19.52 7.82
C ALA A 53 7.59 -18.94 6.60
N GLY A 54 7.55 -19.70 5.51
CA GLY A 54 6.84 -19.36 4.29
C GLY A 54 7.69 -18.68 3.23
N ARG A 55 7.07 -18.46 2.08
CA ARG A 55 7.74 -17.92 0.90
C ARG A 55 6.84 -16.89 0.21
N VAL A 56 7.46 -15.90 -0.39
CA VAL A 56 6.82 -14.91 -1.25
C VAL A 56 7.42 -15.05 -2.64
N TYR A 57 6.58 -15.21 -3.64
CA TYR A 57 6.99 -15.24 -5.05
C TYR A 57 6.35 -14.08 -5.80
N PHE A 58 7.12 -13.43 -6.65
CA PHE A 58 6.60 -12.48 -7.63
C PHE A 58 7.10 -12.88 -9.02
N ASN A 59 6.16 -13.07 -9.96
CA ASN A 59 6.43 -13.56 -11.30
C ASN A 59 7.34 -14.82 -11.31
N LYS A 60 7.01 -15.80 -10.45
CA LYS A 60 7.71 -17.08 -10.25
C LYS A 60 9.11 -16.95 -9.63
N LYS A 61 9.58 -15.75 -9.29
CA LYS A 61 10.85 -15.54 -8.59
C LYS A 61 10.62 -15.46 -7.09
N LEU A 62 11.46 -16.14 -6.32
CA LEU A 62 11.43 -16.06 -4.87
C LEU A 62 11.87 -14.66 -4.42
N MET A 63 11.05 -14.02 -3.61
CA MET A 63 11.31 -12.73 -2.97
C MET A 63 11.67 -12.97 -1.50
N ASN A 64 12.89 -12.64 -1.13
CA ASN A 64 13.37 -12.78 0.24
C ASN A 64 13.92 -11.45 0.73
N PHE A 65 13.04 -10.56 1.12
CA PHE A 65 13.40 -9.23 1.59
C PHE A 65 13.77 -9.26 3.08
N ASN A 66 14.90 -8.66 3.42
CA ASN A 66 15.37 -8.45 4.79
C ASN A 66 15.28 -6.95 5.18
N SER A 67 14.83 -6.12 4.27
CA SER A 67 14.65 -4.69 4.47
C SER A 67 13.62 -4.11 3.50
N ALA A 68 13.01 -3.00 3.89
CA ALA A 68 12.14 -2.22 3.02
C ALA A 68 12.84 -1.77 1.74
N LYS A 69 14.15 -1.46 1.83
CA LYS A 69 14.95 -1.06 0.65
C LYS A 69 15.00 -2.16 -0.40
N GLU A 70 15.23 -3.41 0.01
CA GLU A 70 15.25 -4.56 -0.92
C GLU A 70 13.88 -4.73 -1.60
N ALA A 71 12.78 -4.63 -0.85
CA ALA A 71 11.44 -4.68 -1.43
C ALA A 71 11.21 -3.57 -2.46
N MET A 72 11.58 -2.34 -2.12
CA MET A 72 11.50 -1.19 -3.02
C MET A 72 12.32 -1.40 -4.31
N ASP A 73 13.52 -1.93 -4.20
CA ASP A 73 14.41 -2.19 -5.34
C ASP A 73 13.88 -3.31 -6.26
N HIS A 74 12.97 -4.15 -5.75
CA HIS A 74 12.27 -5.20 -6.51
C HIS A 74 10.87 -4.78 -6.97
N GLY A 75 10.55 -3.48 -6.89
CA GLY A 75 9.29 -2.93 -7.41
C GLY A 75 8.08 -3.14 -6.51
N PHE A 76 8.30 -3.25 -5.20
CA PHE A 76 7.23 -3.23 -4.20
C PHE A 76 7.09 -1.84 -3.58
N ALA A 77 5.85 -1.44 -3.27
CA ALA A 77 5.52 -0.23 -2.54
C ALA A 77 4.60 -0.55 -1.37
N LEU A 78 4.78 0.16 -0.26
CA LEU A 78 3.92 0.05 0.92
C LEU A 78 3.46 1.43 1.37
N ILE A 79 2.17 1.67 1.28
CA ILE A 79 1.50 2.82 1.91
C ILE A 79 1.03 2.36 3.29
N THR A 80 1.48 3.05 4.33
CA THR A 80 1.22 2.71 5.73
C THR A 80 0.00 3.44 6.26
N GLU A 81 -0.70 2.83 7.24
CA GLU A 81 -1.86 3.39 7.92
C GLU A 81 -1.57 4.77 8.55
N GLU A 82 -0.47 4.87 9.28
CA GLU A 82 -0.07 6.09 9.98
C GLU A 82 0.65 7.07 9.03
N ARG A 83 -0.14 7.74 8.17
CA ARG A 83 0.34 8.71 7.18
C ARG A 83 1.33 9.72 7.73
N LYS A 84 1.01 10.34 8.88
CA LYS A 84 1.81 11.42 9.46
C LYS A 84 3.08 10.92 10.15
N ALA A 85 3.08 9.72 10.67
CA ALA A 85 4.23 9.15 11.36
C ALA A 85 5.19 8.45 10.40
N ASN A 86 4.67 7.69 9.45
CA ASN A 86 5.44 6.76 8.63
C ASN A 86 5.45 7.13 7.14
N GLY A 87 4.48 7.95 6.70
CA GLY A 87 4.30 8.27 5.28
C GLY A 87 4.93 9.60 4.85
N LEU A 88 5.06 10.58 5.74
CA LEU A 88 5.41 11.97 5.41
C LEU A 88 6.46 12.56 6.35
N PHE A 89 7.26 13.45 5.80
CA PHE A 89 8.16 14.35 6.54
C PHE A 89 7.46 15.70 6.72
N LEU A 90 6.72 15.86 7.82
CA LEU A 90 5.81 17.00 8.04
C LEU A 90 6.48 18.38 8.05
N LYS A 91 7.78 18.44 8.33
CA LYS A 91 8.58 19.68 8.34
C LYS A 91 9.27 19.98 7.00
N CYS A 92 8.96 19.20 5.97
CA CYS A 92 9.54 19.33 4.64
C CYS A 92 8.48 19.73 3.61
N ASP A 93 8.93 20.25 2.48
CA ASP A 93 8.10 20.60 1.34
C ASP A 93 7.62 19.39 0.54
N LEU A 94 6.84 19.65 -0.50
CA LEU A 94 6.34 18.61 -1.41
C LEU A 94 7.49 18.00 -2.22
N THR A 95 8.48 18.78 -2.61
CA THR A 95 9.64 18.28 -3.38
C THR A 95 10.37 17.21 -2.60
N PHE A 96 10.70 17.45 -1.34
CA PHE A 96 11.35 16.46 -0.50
C PHE A 96 10.46 15.21 -0.31
N ASN A 97 9.19 15.40 0.04
CA ASN A 97 8.28 14.30 0.30
C ASN A 97 8.03 13.41 -0.93
N THR A 98 7.96 13.99 -2.13
CA THR A 98 7.75 13.25 -3.38
C THR A 98 8.99 12.46 -3.79
N THR A 99 10.18 13.03 -3.64
CA THR A 99 11.40 12.49 -4.25
C THR A 99 12.25 11.62 -3.34
N ILE A 100 12.05 11.69 -2.02
CA ILE A 100 12.90 11.03 -1.01
C ILE A 100 13.02 9.51 -1.22
N ALA A 101 11.97 8.85 -1.72
CA ALA A 101 11.99 7.41 -1.96
C ALA A 101 12.82 7.01 -3.18
N ASN A 102 13.20 7.96 -4.06
CA ASN A 102 13.87 7.69 -5.34
C ASN A 102 15.07 8.60 -5.62
N LEU A 103 15.77 9.07 -4.59
CA LEU A 103 16.90 10.01 -4.70
C LEU A 103 17.96 9.64 -5.75
N PRO A 104 18.33 8.35 -5.96
CA PRO A 104 19.32 7.99 -6.97
C PRO A 104 18.97 8.48 -8.39
N GLN A 105 17.69 8.57 -8.73
CA GLN A 105 17.23 9.04 -10.05
C GLN A 105 17.52 10.53 -10.30
N TYR A 106 17.61 11.31 -9.23
CA TYR A 106 17.82 12.76 -9.32
C TYR A 106 19.28 13.16 -9.24
N LYS A 107 20.21 12.23 -9.25
CA LYS A 107 21.64 12.52 -9.25
C LYS A 107 22.10 13.16 -10.57
N THR A 108 23.04 14.10 -10.45
CA THR A 108 23.82 14.66 -11.55
C THR A 108 25.27 14.70 -11.08
N GLY A 109 26.08 13.75 -11.56
CA GLY A 109 27.41 13.49 -11.01
C GLY A 109 27.32 12.98 -9.57
N LEU A 110 27.97 13.66 -8.63
CA LEU A 110 28.00 13.28 -7.21
C LEU A 110 26.92 13.98 -6.36
N ALA A 111 26.19 14.95 -6.92
CA ALA A 111 25.20 15.74 -6.20
C ALA A 111 23.77 15.42 -6.66
N LEU A 112 22.78 15.73 -5.82
CA LEU A 112 21.38 15.75 -6.20
C LEU A 112 21.07 17.03 -7.00
N SER A 113 20.17 16.93 -7.96
CA SER A 113 19.73 18.06 -8.78
C SER A 113 18.36 18.55 -8.32
N ASP A 114 18.32 19.69 -7.65
CA ASP A 114 17.07 20.32 -7.21
C ASP A 114 16.13 20.57 -8.40
N ALA A 115 16.66 21.01 -9.53
CA ALA A 115 15.85 21.23 -10.73
C ALA A 115 15.14 19.97 -11.22
N LYS A 116 15.79 18.79 -11.16
CA LYS A 116 15.17 17.52 -11.50
C LYS A 116 14.09 17.11 -10.48
N MET A 117 14.36 17.32 -9.20
CA MET A 117 13.44 17.01 -8.12
C MET A 117 12.18 17.89 -8.19
N VAL A 118 12.34 19.20 -8.35
CA VAL A 118 11.24 20.16 -8.53
C VAL A 118 10.41 19.81 -9.77
N LYS A 119 11.06 19.48 -10.90
CA LYS A 119 10.36 19.10 -12.13
C LYS A 119 9.54 17.82 -11.94
N ALA A 120 10.08 16.80 -11.28
CA ALA A 120 9.37 15.55 -10.99
C ALA A 120 8.16 15.81 -10.09
N THR A 121 8.33 16.58 -9.03
CA THR A 121 7.26 16.96 -8.11
C THR A 121 6.15 17.76 -8.81
N ALA A 122 6.51 18.71 -9.67
CA ALA A 122 5.54 19.47 -10.46
C ALA A 122 4.73 18.57 -11.42
N ASN A 123 5.37 17.52 -11.94
CA ASN A 123 4.68 16.50 -12.76
C ASN A 123 3.72 15.65 -11.92
N GLU A 124 4.16 15.17 -10.75
CA GLU A 124 3.31 14.38 -9.83
C GLU A 124 2.12 15.21 -9.31
N ILE A 125 2.30 16.48 -9.00
CA ILE A 125 1.20 17.39 -8.63
C ILE A 125 0.11 17.41 -9.71
N LYS A 126 0.50 17.44 -10.98
CA LYS A 126 -0.44 17.41 -12.12
C LYS A 126 -1.12 16.05 -12.27
N ILE A 127 -0.36 14.96 -12.23
CA ILE A 127 -0.88 13.58 -12.39
C ILE A 127 -1.87 13.26 -11.27
N MET A 128 -1.54 13.63 -10.04
CA MET A 128 -2.32 13.35 -8.85
C MET A 128 -3.44 14.38 -8.61
N HIS A 129 -3.50 15.44 -9.43
CA HIS A 129 -4.41 16.56 -9.19
C HIS A 129 -4.33 17.10 -7.74
N THR A 130 -3.10 17.21 -7.21
CA THR A 130 -2.86 17.68 -5.85
C THR A 130 -3.14 19.18 -5.77
N LYS A 131 -4.02 19.58 -4.85
CA LYS A 131 -4.33 21.01 -4.61
C LYS A 131 -3.28 21.62 -3.71
N CYS A 132 -2.41 22.42 -4.30
CA CYS A 132 -1.30 23.14 -3.66
C CYS A 132 -0.91 24.37 -4.49
N MET A 133 -0.06 25.23 -3.96
CA MET A 133 0.49 26.40 -4.68
C MET A 133 1.67 25.99 -5.58
N GLY A 134 2.44 24.97 -5.17
CA GLY A 134 3.57 24.48 -5.94
C GLY A 134 4.45 23.47 -5.20
N PRO A 135 5.55 23.03 -5.82
CA PRO A 135 6.49 22.06 -5.24
C PRO A 135 7.11 22.47 -3.90
N ASP A 136 7.19 23.78 -3.64
CA ASP A 136 7.80 24.34 -2.43
C ASP A 136 6.81 24.45 -1.25
N ASP A 137 5.55 24.09 -1.45
CA ASP A 137 4.56 24.09 -0.37
C ASP A 137 4.96 23.11 0.73
N MET A 138 4.76 23.51 1.97
CA MET A 138 4.94 22.62 3.10
C MET A 138 3.85 21.54 3.11
N ILE A 139 4.23 20.28 3.24
CA ILE A 139 3.27 19.17 3.28
C ILE A 139 2.24 19.32 4.41
N SER A 140 2.60 19.96 5.50
CA SER A 140 1.72 20.22 6.66
C SER A 140 0.58 21.20 6.35
N SER A 141 0.69 22.03 5.32
CA SER A 141 -0.35 22.97 4.90
C SER A 141 -1.48 22.31 4.08
N LEU A 142 -1.25 21.10 3.57
CA LEU A 142 -2.21 20.40 2.73
C LEU A 142 -3.28 19.67 3.55
N SER A 143 -4.49 19.58 2.97
CA SER A 143 -5.54 18.70 3.51
C SER A 143 -5.11 17.23 3.51
N GLY A 144 -5.77 16.41 4.34
CA GLY A 144 -5.46 14.98 4.45
C GLY A 144 -5.48 14.23 3.12
N GLY A 145 -6.47 14.52 2.26
CA GLY A 145 -6.56 13.92 0.92
C GLY A 145 -5.41 14.33 0.01
N ASN A 146 -4.98 15.59 0.03
CA ASN A 146 -3.84 16.04 -0.75
C ASN A 146 -2.52 15.49 -0.21
N GLN A 147 -2.36 15.37 1.12
CA GLN A 147 -1.22 14.67 1.72
C GLN A 147 -1.14 13.21 1.24
N GLN A 148 -2.29 12.52 1.16
CA GLN A 148 -2.34 11.15 0.67
C GLN A 148 -1.93 11.06 -0.80
N LYS A 149 -2.36 11.99 -1.64
CA LYS A 149 -1.94 12.07 -3.04
C LYS A 149 -0.42 12.23 -3.19
N VAL A 150 0.22 13.02 -2.33
CA VAL A 150 1.69 13.14 -2.32
C VAL A 150 2.36 11.82 -1.95
N ILE A 151 1.78 11.03 -1.03
CA ILE A 151 2.28 9.69 -0.71
C ILE A 151 2.16 8.75 -1.92
N PHE A 152 1.03 8.77 -2.62
CA PHE A 152 0.88 7.99 -3.86
C PHE A 152 1.90 8.42 -4.92
N GLY A 153 2.06 9.72 -5.17
CA GLY A 153 3.05 10.28 -6.09
C GLY A 153 4.48 9.84 -5.74
N LYS A 154 4.86 9.92 -4.47
CA LYS A 154 6.16 9.43 -3.97
C LYS A 154 6.45 8.00 -4.40
N TRP A 155 5.47 7.10 -4.30
CA TRP A 155 5.63 5.72 -4.68
C TRP A 155 5.58 5.50 -6.19
N LEU A 156 4.72 6.23 -6.91
CA LEU A 156 4.62 6.15 -8.37
C LEU A 156 5.92 6.55 -9.07
N GLU A 157 6.68 7.48 -8.51
CA GLU A 157 8.01 7.87 -9.00
C GLU A 157 9.01 6.68 -9.09
N ARG A 158 8.76 5.60 -8.34
CA ARG A 158 9.55 4.36 -8.44
C ARG A 158 8.96 3.34 -9.43
N SER A 159 7.81 3.64 -10.03
CA SER A 159 7.10 2.75 -10.96
C SER A 159 6.93 1.31 -10.42
N PRO A 160 6.45 1.10 -9.20
CA PRO A 160 6.33 -0.23 -8.61
C PRO A 160 5.35 -1.10 -9.38
N GLN A 161 5.54 -2.42 -9.29
CA GLN A 161 4.63 -3.40 -9.87
C GLN A 161 3.64 -3.94 -8.84
N VAL A 162 4.03 -3.95 -7.57
CA VAL A 162 3.20 -4.39 -6.45
C VAL A 162 2.97 -3.21 -5.52
N PHE A 163 1.71 -2.85 -5.33
CA PHE A 163 1.26 -1.85 -4.36
C PHE A 163 0.54 -2.52 -3.20
N MET A 164 1.05 -2.32 -2.01
CA MET A 164 0.40 -2.71 -0.77
C MET A 164 -0.02 -1.44 -0.03
N MET A 165 -1.28 -1.37 0.37
CA MET A 165 -1.89 -0.17 0.94
C MET A 165 -2.63 -0.54 2.22
N ASP A 166 -2.19 0.04 3.34
CA ASP A 166 -2.82 -0.15 4.63
C ASP A 166 -3.66 1.07 4.97
N GLU A 167 -4.99 0.91 5.00
CA GLU A 167 -5.99 1.95 5.28
C GLU A 167 -5.75 3.24 4.45
N PRO A 168 -5.65 3.16 3.10
CA PRO A 168 -5.18 4.28 2.28
C PRO A 168 -6.10 5.51 2.30
N THR A 169 -7.32 5.37 2.80
CA THR A 169 -8.32 6.44 2.85
C THR A 169 -8.65 6.89 4.28
N ARG A 170 -7.94 6.35 5.27
CA ARG A 170 -8.20 6.69 6.68
C ARG A 170 -7.95 8.18 6.97
N GLY A 171 -8.93 8.82 7.60
CA GLY A 171 -8.83 10.21 8.04
C GLY A 171 -8.81 11.23 6.90
N ILE A 172 -9.39 10.91 5.75
CA ILE A 172 -9.64 11.85 4.66
C ILE A 172 -11.15 12.02 4.41
N ASP A 173 -11.50 13.14 3.82
CA ASP A 173 -12.91 13.46 3.51
C ASP A 173 -13.46 12.57 2.37
N VAL A 174 -14.80 12.48 2.30
CA VAL A 174 -15.50 11.60 1.36
C VAL A 174 -15.13 11.90 -0.09
N GLY A 175 -15.00 13.18 -0.45
CA GLY A 175 -14.67 13.56 -1.83
C GLY A 175 -13.28 13.10 -2.23
N ALA A 176 -12.30 13.28 -1.33
CA ALA A 176 -10.93 12.83 -1.56
C ALA A 176 -10.80 11.29 -1.54
N LYS A 177 -11.64 10.56 -0.78
CA LYS A 177 -11.69 9.09 -0.85
C LYS A 177 -11.99 8.61 -2.27
N TYR A 178 -12.99 9.20 -2.95
CA TYR A 178 -13.34 8.82 -4.32
C TYR A 178 -12.17 8.99 -5.29
N GLU A 179 -11.44 10.10 -5.18
CA GLU A 179 -10.26 10.33 -6.02
C GLU A 179 -9.17 9.28 -5.81
N ILE A 180 -8.99 8.81 -4.56
CA ILE A 180 -8.06 7.72 -4.23
C ILE A 180 -8.56 6.37 -4.79
N TYR A 181 -9.86 6.07 -4.71
CA TYR A 181 -10.41 4.85 -5.31
C TYR A 181 -10.21 4.81 -6.82
N GLU A 182 -10.48 5.93 -7.51
CA GLU A 182 -10.25 6.04 -8.94
C GLU A 182 -8.77 5.79 -9.29
N LEU A 183 -7.85 6.35 -8.50
CA LEU A 183 -6.42 6.14 -8.68
C LEU A 183 -6.05 4.64 -8.53
N ILE A 184 -6.53 3.98 -7.47
CA ILE A 184 -6.29 2.56 -7.22
C ILE A 184 -6.81 1.71 -8.39
N ILE A 185 -8.04 1.98 -8.86
CA ILE A 185 -8.64 1.29 -9.99
C ILE A 185 -7.84 1.52 -11.28
N GLN A 186 -7.37 2.73 -11.50
CA GLN A 186 -6.55 3.07 -12.67
C GLN A 186 -5.20 2.32 -12.68
N MET A 187 -4.53 2.25 -11.51
CA MET A 187 -3.30 1.48 -11.36
C MET A 187 -3.52 -0.01 -11.66
N ALA A 188 -4.63 -0.59 -11.18
CA ALA A 188 -4.98 -1.97 -11.48
C ALA A 188 -5.19 -2.19 -12.99
N LYS A 189 -5.93 -1.28 -13.66
CA LYS A 189 -6.13 -1.32 -15.12
C LYS A 189 -4.83 -1.23 -15.91
N GLN A 190 -3.79 -0.61 -15.34
CA GLN A 190 -2.44 -0.55 -15.91
C GLN A 190 -1.60 -1.81 -15.63
N GLY A 191 -2.20 -2.85 -15.06
CA GLY A 191 -1.54 -4.12 -14.77
C GLY A 191 -0.80 -4.18 -13.44
N LYS A 192 -0.96 -3.19 -12.54
CA LYS A 192 -0.36 -3.25 -11.21
C LYS A 192 -1.04 -4.31 -10.35
N THR A 193 -0.28 -5.05 -9.57
CA THR A 193 -0.79 -5.97 -8.55
C THR A 193 -1.04 -5.19 -7.26
N ILE A 194 -2.27 -5.18 -6.77
CA ILE A 194 -2.66 -4.32 -5.65
C ILE A 194 -3.22 -5.14 -4.49
N ILE A 195 -2.75 -4.87 -3.28
CA ILE A 195 -3.34 -5.35 -2.02
C ILE A 195 -3.80 -4.12 -1.24
N VAL A 196 -5.08 -4.08 -0.88
CA VAL A 196 -5.68 -3.01 -0.07
C VAL A 196 -6.20 -3.60 1.23
N VAL A 197 -5.70 -3.10 2.34
CA VAL A 197 -6.28 -3.33 3.67
C VAL A 197 -7.26 -2.19 3.96
N SER A 198 -8.48 -2.50 4.36
CA SER A 198 -9.42 -1.54 4.90
C SER A 198 -10.30 -2.17 5.98
N SER A 199 -10.59 -1.38 7.02
CA SER A 199 -11.58 -1.70 8.04
C SER A 199 -13.00 -1.31 7.63
N GLU A 200 -13.13 -0.50 6.57
CA GLU A 200 -14.43 -0.06 6.03
C GLU A 200 -14.96 -1.07 5.02
N MET A 201 -15.97 -1.86 5.39
CA MET A 201 -16.58 -2.85 4.48
C MET A 201 -17.09 -2.27 3.16
N PRO A 202 -17.76 -1.08 3.13
CA PRO A 202 -18.18 -0.50 1.86
C PRO A 202 -17.02 -0.21 0.92
N GLU A 203 -15.85 0.18 1.45
CA GLU A 203 -14.64 0.39 0.65
C GLU A 203 -14.16 -0.91 0.03
N ILE A 204 -13.95 -1.94 0.86
CA ILE A 204 -13.48 -3.26 0.38
C ILE A 204 -14.44 -3.84 -0.66
N LEU A 205 -15.75 -3.81 -0.39
CA LEU A 205 -16.77 -4.31 -1.33
C LEU A 205 -16.87 -3.47 -2.61
N GLY A 206 -16.51 -2.17 -2.54
CA GLY A 206 -16.64 -1.25 -3.67
C GLY A 206 -15.52 -1.31 -4.69
N ILE A 207 -14.30 -1.62 -4.27
CA ILE A 207 -13.12 -1.47 -5.13
C ILE A 207 -12.34 -2.75 -5.40
N THR A 208 -12.60 -3.85 -4.68
CA THR A 208 -11.80 -5.07 -4.79
C THR A 208 -12.42 -6.11 -5.73
N ASN A 209 -11.60 -7.05 -6.21
CA ASN A 209 -12.03 -8.19 -7.02
C ASN A 209 -12.29 -9.43 -6.15
N ARG A 210 -11.39 -9.70 -5.21
CA ARG A 210 -11.50 -10.74 -4.20
C ARG A 210 -11.10 -10.18 -2.85
N ILE A 211 -11.59 -10.80 -1.78
CA ILE A 211 -11.32 -10.40 -0.40
C ILE A 211 -10.79 -11.58 0.37
N GLY A 212 -9.58 -11.47 0.90
CA GLY A 212 -9.05 -12.33 1.94
C GLY A 212 -9.52 -11.82 3.31
N VAL A 213 -10.14 -12.68 4.10
CA VAL A 213 -10.62 -12.32 5.44
C VAL A 213 -9.69 -12.88 6.48
N MET A 214 -9.14 -12.00 7.30
CA MET A 214 -8.25 -12.37 8.40
C MET A 214 -8.99 -12.41 9.74
N SER A 215 -8.64 -13.38 10.57
CA SER A 215 -9.14 -13.54 11.93
C SER A 215 -8.00 -14.06 12.81
N ASN A 216 -7.62 -13.28 13.82
CA ASN A 216 -6.60 -13.65 14.80
C ASN A 216 -5.33 -14.30 14.18
N GLY A 217 -4.74 -13.65 13.19
CA GLY A 217 -3.52 -14.11 12.52
C GLY A 217 -3.69 -15.22 11.48
N HIS A 218 -4.92 -15.69 11.24
CA HIS A 218 -5.25 -16.69 10.21
C HIS A 218 -5.95 -16.05 9.01
N LEU A 219 -5.76 -16.62 7.84
CA LEU A 219 -6.60 -16.35 6.67
C LEU A 219 -7.83 -17.27 6.73
N SER A 220 -8.95 -16.73 7.17
CA SER A 220 -10.18 -17.47 7.41
C SER A 220 -10.89 -17.94 6.14
N GLY A 221 -10.68 -17.25 5.04
CA GLY A 221 -11.22 -17.55 3.73
C GLY A 221 -10.90 -16.47 2.71
N ILE A 222 -11.09 -16.81 1.43
CA ILE A 222 -11.02 -15.88 0.30
C ILE A 222 -12.35 -15.96 -0.43
N VAL A 223 -12.98 -14.82 -0.67
CA VAL A 223 -14.28 -14.72 -1.34
C VAL A 223 -14.20 -13.80 -2.56
N ASN A 224 -15.05 -14.06 -3.56
CA ASN A 224 -15.24 -13.13 -4.66
C ASN A 224 -16.10 -11.94 -4.18
N THR A 225 -15.66 -10.72 -4.45
CA THR A 225 -16.34 -9.51 -3.97
C THR A 225 -17.78 -9.42 -4.50
N LYS A 226 -18.04 -9.91 -5.72
CA LYS A 226 -19.37 -9.89 -6.34
C LYS A 226 -20.35 -10.93 -5.79
N GLU A 227 -19.85 -11.92 -5.06
CA GLU A 227 -20.61 -13.07 -4.58
C GLU A 227 -20.77 -13.10 -3.06
N THR A 228 -20.17 -12.12 -2.36
CA THR A 228 -20.16 -12.01 -0.90
C THR A 228 -20.99 -10.81 -0.41
N ASN A 229 -21.18 -10.74 0.89
CA ASN A 229 -21.87 -9.64 1.57
C ASN A 229 -21.22 -9.33 2.93
N GLN A 230 -21.70 -8.29 3.59
CA GLN A 230 -21.16 -7.85 4.88
C GLN A 230 -21.28 -8.90 5.98
N GLU A 231 -22.37 -9.67 6.01
CA GLU A 231 -22.61 -10.71 7.01
C GLU A 231 -21.58 -11.84 6.90
N GLU A 232 -21.29 -12.29 5.68
CA GLU A 232 -20.29 -13.32 5.42
C GLU A 232 -18.88 -12.86 5.82
N LEU A 233 -18.51 -11.61 5.49
CA LEU A 233 -17.22 -11.04 5.88
C LEU A 233 -17.08 -10.96 7.40
N LEU A 234 -18.13 -10.54 8.12
CA LEU A 234 -18.14 -10.53 9.58
C LEU A 234 -18.01 -11.94 10.16
N ARG A 235 -18.77 -12.89 9.67
CA ARG A 235 -18.70 -14.30 10.11
C ARG A 235 -17.29 -14.87 9.93
N LEU A 236 -16.65 -14.63 8.79
CA LEU A 236 -15.29 -15.09 8.54
C LEU A 236 -14.27 -14.38 9.45
N SER A 237 -14.44 -13.06 9.71
CA SER A 237 -13.52 -12.28 10.56
C SER A 237 -13.57 -12.69 12.05
N ALA A 238 -14.64 -13.33 12.48
CA ALA A 238 -14.81 -13.84 13.84
C ALA A 238 -14.47 -15.34 14.02
N LYS A 239 -14.02 -16.00 12.96
CA LYS A 239 -13.87 -17.47 12.94
C LYS A 239 -12.87 -18.03 13.95
N TYR A 240 -11.83 -17.28 14.29
CA TYR A 240 -10.74 -17.67 15.19
C TYR A 240 -10.61 -16.79 16.42
N LEU A 241 -11.71 -16.09 16.81
CA LEU A 241 -11.80 -15.33 18.07
C LEU A 241 -11.97 -16.23 19.28
#